data_6c9064ca45403245d37dd7ea78fd1293
#
_entry.id   6c9064ca45403245d37dd7ea78fd1293
#
_cell.length_a   1.000
_cell.length_b   1.000
_cell.length_c   1.000
_cell.angle_alpha   90.00
_cell.angle_beta   90.00
_cell.angle_gamma   90.00
#
_symmetry.space_group_name_H-M   'P 1'
#
loop_
_entity.id
_entity.type
_entity.pdbx_description
1 polymer ?
#
loop_
_entity_poly.entity_id
_entity_poly.type
_entity_poly.pdbx_seq_one_letter_code
_entity_poly.pdbx_strand_id
1 'polypeptide(L)'
;MNKTLLTLLCSTLLCCNTMNCYAAGTTRDDAGRFEAGNKSFMLNGEPYVVKAAELHYPRIPRPYWDNRIKLCKALGMNTICLYVFWNAHEPKPDEFDFTGQNDLREFVKLCQSNGMNVILRPGPYVCAEWEMGGLPWWLLKKKDISLRENDPYFLERVDRFQKAVAGEVGDLTVADGGPIIMVQ
;
A
#
# COMPACT_ATOMS: atom_id res chain seq x y z
N MET A 1 15.09 -74.58 -45.11
CA MET A 1 15.55 -73.22 -45.48
C MET A 1 14.97 -72.22 -44.54
N ASN A 2 15.76 -71.81 -43.59
CA ASN A 2 15.37 -71.00 -42.42
C ASN A 2 15.67 -69.54 -42.67
N LYS A 3 14.75 -68.68 -42.31
CA LYS A 3 15.04 -67.25 -42.12
C LYS A 3 14.53 -66.83 -40.77
N THR A 4 15.50 -66.65 -39.92
CA THR A 4 15.35 -66.13 -38.53
C THR A 4 15.03 -64.64 -38.62
N LEU A 5 13.90 -64.22 -38.02
CA LEU A 5 13.52 -62.83 -37.91
C LEU A 5 13.89 -62.34 -36.51
N LEU A 6 14.86 -61.46 -36.44
CA LEU A 6 15.34 -60.83 -35.21
C LEU A 6 14.45 -59.63 -34.90
N THR A 7 13.66 -59.77 -33.83
CA THR A 7 12.80 -58.66 -33.37
C THR A 7 13.59 -57.82 -32.38
N LEU A 8 13.87 -56.57 -32.77
CA LEU A 8 14.52 -55.58 -31.94
C LEU A 8 13.48 -54.86 -31.11
N LEU A 9 13.44 -55.11 -29.79
CA LEU A 9 12.63 -54.36 -28.88
C LEU A 9 13.30 -53.02 -28.57
N CYS A 10 12.73 -51.94 -29.09
CA CYS A 10 13.13 -50.59 -28.76
C CYS A 10 12.32 -50.14 -27.55
N SER A 11 12.90 -50.20 -26.35
CA SER A 11 12.31 -49.65 -25.12
C SER A 11 12.60 -48.15 -25.07
N THR A 12 11.60 -47.34 -25.44
CA THR A 12 11.64 -45.90 -25.21
C THR A 12 11.31 -45.62 -23.73
N LEU A 13 12.35 -45.33 -22.96
CA LEU A 13 12.16 -44.71 -21.64
C LEU A 13 11.61 -43.30 -21.82
N LEU A 14 10.34 -43.12 -21.46
CA LEU A 14 9.73 -41.81 -21.34
C LEU A 14 10.22 -41.20 -20.02
N CYS A 15 11.28 -40.38 -20.07
CA CYS A 15 11.68 -39.51 -18.96
C CYS A 15 10.64 -38.43 -18.78
N CYS A 16 9.69 -38.64 -17.85
CA CYS A 16 8.80 -37.61 -17.37
C CYS A 16 9.62 -36.67 -16.48
N ASN A 17 10.19 -35.61 -17.10
CA ASN A 17 10.71 -34.48 -16.35
C ASN A 17 9.53 -33.71 -15.74
N THR A 18 9.21 -34.02 -14.49
CA THR A 18 8.39 -33.14 -13.65
C THR A 18 9.19 -31.88 -13.41
N MET A 19 8.95 -30.84 -14.20
CA MET A 19 9.36 -29.48 -13.87
C MET A 19 8.64 -29.11 -12.56
N ASN A 20 9.33 -29.26 -11.45
CA ASN A 20 8.98 -28.58 -10.20
C ASN A 20 9.17 -27.07 -10.47
N CYS A 21 8.08 -26.39 -10.83
CA CYS A 21 8.02 -24.94 -10.66
C CYS A 21 8.03 -24.66 -9.17
N TYR A 22 9.22 -24.57 -8.59
CA TYR A 22 9.41 -23.83 -7.37
C TYR A 22 9.05 -22.38 -7.72
N ALA A 23 7.94 -21.88 -7.22
CA ALA A 23 7.74 -20.45 -7.11
C ALA A 23 8.96 -19.93 -6.34
N ALA A 24 9.81 -19.18 -7.04
CA ALA A 24 10.91 -18.47 -6.43
C ALA A 24 10.27 -17.51 -5.43
N GLY A 25 10.24 -17.87 -4.17
CA GLY A 25 9.99 -16.94 -3.09
C GLY A 25 11.05 -15.85 -3.24
N THR A 26 10.63 -14.62 -3.46
CA THR A 26 11.51 -13.46 -3.42
C THR A 26 12.34 -13.55 -2.15
N THR A 27 13.62 -13.75 -2.28
CA THR A 27 14.52 -13.68 -1.14
C THR A 27 14.49 -12.24 -0.64
N ARG A 28 14.61 -12.03 0.66
CA ARG A 28 14.58 -10.69 1.29
C ARG A 28 15.59 -9.71 0.69
N ASP A 29 16.55 -10.20 -0.08
CA ASP A 29 17.60 -9.42 -0.75
C ASP A 29 17.08 -8.66 -1.99
N ASP A 30 15.95 -9.08 -2.58
CA ASP A 30 15.31 -8.39 -3.72
C ASP A 30 14.21 -7.40 -3.29
N ALA A 31 13.98 -7.24 -1.99
CA ALA A 31 12.99 -6.32 -1.46
C ALA A 31 13.41 -4.87 -1.74
N GLY A 32 12.46 -4.07 -2.22
CA GLY A 32 12.68 -2.64 -2.40
C GLY A 32 13.02 -1.97 -1.06
N ARG A 33 13.88 -0.95 -1.09
CA ARG A 33 14.36 -0.25 0.11
C ARG A 33 14.26 1.26 -0.06
N PHE A 34 13.76 1.91 0.97
CA PHE A 34 13.85 3.36 1.13
C PHE A 34 14.50 3.67 2.46
N GLU A 35 15.58 4.43 2.44
CA GLU A 35 16.41 4.66 3.63
C GLU A 35 17.03 6.07 3.64
N ALA A 36 17.42 6.52 4.83
CA ALA A 36 18.18 7.75 4.98
C ALA A 36 19.65 7.48 4.67
N GLY A 37 20.15 8.08 3.60
CA GLY A 37 21.60 8.11 3.28
C GLY A 37 22.32 9.26 3.95
N ASN A 38 23.61 9.40 3.67
CA ASN A 38 24.45 10.43 4.32
C ASN A 38 24.04 11.88 3.95
N LYS A 39 23.60 12.12 2.71
CA LYS A 39 23.24 13.47 2.20
C LYS A 39 21.88 13.52 1.51
N SER A 40 21.23 12.39 1.30
CA SER A 40 19.94 12.27 0.62
C SER A 40 19.21 11.04 1.10
N PHE A 41 17.91 10.94 0.83
CA PHE A 41 17.24 9.64 0.84
C PHE A 41 17.79 8.77 -0.29
N MET A 42 17.70 7.47 -0.09
CA MET A 42 18.06 6.45 -1.06
C MET A 42 16.84 5.59 -1.36
N LEU A 43 16.55 5.38 -2.62
CA LEU A 43 15.54 4.43 -3.07
C LEU A 43 16.23 3.35 -3.91
N ASN A 44 16.20 2.12 -3.43
CA ASN A 44 16.88 0.97 -4.07
C ASN A 44 18.39 1.21 -4.32
N GLY A 45 19.06 1.87 -3.37
CA GLY A 45 20.49 2.18 -3.45
C GLY A 45 20.85 3.43 -4.26
N GLU A 46 19.87 4.06 -4.93
CA GLU A 46 20.09 5.28 -5.70
C GLU A 46 19.64 6.54 -4.94
N PRO A 47 20.33 7.66 -5.06
CA PRO A 47 19.91 8.93 -4.45
C PRO A 47 18.52 9.35 -4.91
N TYR A 48 17.64 9.64 -3.95
CA TYR A 48 16.25 9.99 -4.22
C TYR A 48 15.86 11.32 -3.55
N VAL A 49 15.53 12.31 -4.38
CA VAL A 49 14.99 13.59 -3.90
C VAL A 49 13.48 13.52 -3.92
N VAL A 50 12.85 13.49 -2.74
CA VAL A 50 11.39 13.49 -2.61
C VAL A 50 10.83 14.83 -3.08
N LYS A 51 10.00 14.81 -4.13
CA LYS A 51 9.22 15.93 -4.62
C LYS A 51 7.75 15.52 -4.52
N ALA A 52 7.14 15.80 -3.37
CA ALA A 52 5.79 15.33 -3.07
C ALA A 52 4.72 16.39 -3.36
N ALA A 53 3.61 15.94 -3.91
CA ALA A 53 2.35 16.67 -3.92
C ALA A 53 1.39 16.02 -2.93
N GLU A 54 0.69 16.84 -2.13
CA GLU A 54 -0.33 16.34 -1.23
C GLU A 54 -1.67 16.25 -1.96
N LEU A 55 -2.26 15.05 -1.98
CA LEU A 55 -3.58 14.78 -2.54
C LEU A 55 -4.47 14.11 -1.52
N HIS A 56 -5.63 14.73 -1.27
CA HIS A 56 -6.65 14.19 -0.37
C HIS A 56 -7.70 13.44 -1.20
N TYR A 57 -7.49 12.14 -1.44
CA TYR A 57 -8.38 11.34 -2.30
C TYR A 57 -9.86 11.38 -1.90
N PRO A 58 -10.26 11.48 -0.62
CA PRO A 58 -11.68 11.60 -0.27
C PRO A 58 -12.32 12.92 -0.70
N ARG A 59 -11.52 13.97 -0.94
CA ARG A 59 -11.99 15.27 -1.45
C ARG A 59 -12.08 15.36 -2.96
N ILE A 60 -11.41 14.45 -3.66
CA ILE A 60 -11.33 14.44 -5.12
C ILE A 60 -12.31 13.38 -5.62
N PRO A 61 -13.34 13.72 -6.42
CA PRO A 61 -14.23 12.72 -6.97
C PRO A 61 -13.44 11.62 -7.70
N ARG A 62 -13.74 10.35 -7.41
CA ARG A 62 -12.98 9.18 -7.88
C ARG A 62 -12.62 9.20 -9.38
N PRO A 63 -13.52 9.60 -10.31
CA PRO A 63 -13.19 9.66 -11.73
C PRO A 63 -12.06 10.63 -12.10
N TYR A 64 -11.69 11.55 -11.18
CA TYR A 64 -10.62 12.53 -11.41
C TYR A 64 -9.28 12.13 -10.75
N TRP A 65 -9.20 11.04 -9.98
CA TRP A 65 -7.99 10.63 -9.28
C TRP A 65 -6.81 10.48 -10.23
N ASP A 66 -6.96 9.70 -11.29
CA ASP A 66 -5.93 9.48 -12.29
C ASP A 66 -5.44 10.79 -12.94
N ASN A 67 -6.38 11.65 -13.31
CA ASN A 67 -6.05 12.96 -13.87
C ASN A 67 -5.23 13.82 -12.90
N ARG A 68 -5.61 13.86 -11.61
CA ARG A 68 -4.88 14.64 -10.59
C ARG A 68 -3.47 14.12 -10.36
N ILE A 69 -3.30 12.80 -10.31
CA ILE A 69 -1.98 12.17 -10.18
C ILE A 69 -1.11 12.51 -11.41
N LYS A 70 -1.65 12.41 -12.62
CA LYS A 70 -0.96 12.79 -13.86
C LYS A 70 -0.54 14.25 -13.90
N LEU A 71 -1.39 15.16 -13.41
CA LEU A 71 -1.05 16.58 -13.31
C LEU A 71 0.12 16.80 -12.33
N CYS A 72 0.13 16.14 -11.17
CA CYS A 72 1.25 16.21 -10.24
C CYS A 72 2.55 15.72 -10.90
N LYS A 73 2.49 14.62 -11.63
CA LYS A 73 3.64 14.09 -12.38
C LYS A 73 4.12 15.08 -13.45
N ALA A 74 3.22 15.70 -14.19
CA ALA A 74 3.54 16.71 -15.21
C ALA A 74 4.23 17.94 -14.61
N LEU A 75 3.94 18.28 -13.34
CA LEU A 75 4.62 19.33 -12.58
C LEU A 75 6.00 18.91 -12.05
N GLY A 76 6.46 17.68 -12.36
CA GLY A 76 7.76 17.16 -11.92
C GLY A 76 7.76 16.55 -10.52
N MET A 77 6.59 16.28 -9.94
CA MET A 77 6.49 15.50 -8.70
C MET A 77 6.78 14.02 -8.98
N ASN A 78 7.36 13.34 -8.00
CA ASN A 78 7.65 11.90 -8.07
C ASN A 78 6.98 11.11 -6.93
N THR A 79 6.31 11.81 -6.03
CA THR A 79 5.71 11.24 -4.83
C THR A 79 4.36 11.90 -4.56
N ILE A 80 3.38 11.12 -4.14
CA ILE A 80 2.11 11.61 -3.61
C ILE A 80 2.13 11.42 -2.08
N CYS A 81 1.89 12.52 -1.35
CA CYS A 81 1.63 12.48 0.08
C CYS A 81 0.12 12.44 0.29
N LEU A 82 -0.39 11.49 1.04
CA LEU A 82 -1.83 11.36 1.26
C LEU A 82 -2.15 11.13 2.75
N TYR A 83 -3.24 11.74 3.19
CA TYR A 83 -3.84 11.49 4.50
C TYR A 83 -4.93 10.42 4.42
N VAL A 84 -5.03 9.62 5.47
CA VAL A 84 -6.16 8.72 5.70
C VAL A 84 -7.07 9.35 6.76
N PHE A 85 -8.26 9.77 6.36
CA PHE A 85 -9.19 10.47 7.23
C PHE A 85 -10.03 9.45 8.01
N TRP A 86 -9.75 9.29 9.28
CA TRP A 86 -10.40 8.27 10.10
C TRP A 86 -11.92 8.35 10.07
N ASN A 87 -12.49 9.56 10.23
CA ASN A 87 -13.95 9.76 10.23
C ASN A 87 -14.62 9.45 8.87
N ALA A 88 -13.87 9.50 7.76
CA ALA A 88 -14.37 9.08 6.46
C ALA A 88 -14.41 7.54 6.32
N HIS A 89 -13.46 6.87 6.95
CA HIS A 89 -13.33 5.40 6.86
C HIS A 89 -14.07 4.64 7.96
N GLU A 90 -14.37 5.28 9.10
CA GLU A 90 -15.11 4.67 10.21
C GLU A 90 -16.23 5.63 10.67
N PRO A 91 -17.31 5.78 9.85
CA PRO A 91 -18.43 6.67 10.15
C PRO A 91 -19.20 6.28 11.40
N LYS A 92 -19.16 5.01 11.78
CA LYS A 92 -19.66 4.45 13.02
C LYS A 92 -18.63 3.50 13.63
N PRO A 93 -18.66 3.31 14.97
CA PRO A 93 -17.71 2.41 15.62
C PRO A 93 -17.69 1.02 14.98
N ASP A 94 -16.51 0.55 14.62
CA ASP A 94 -16.26 -0.78 14.05
C ASP A 94 -16.88 -1.05 12.66
N GLU A 95 -17.46 -0.03 12.01
CA GLU A 95 -17.94 -0.10 10.63
C GLU A 95 -16.94 0.61 9.70
N PHE A 96 -15.97 -0.14 9.17
CA PHE A 96 -14.97 0.41 8.26
C PHE A 96 -15.46 0.40 6.81
N ASP A 97 -15.21 1.50 6.09
CA ASP A 97 -15.48 1.66 4.66
C ASP A 97 -14.23 2.06 3.90
N PHE A 98 -13.71 1.14 3.10
CA PHE A 98 -12.61 1.35 2.16
C PHE A 98 -13.08 1.13 0.71
N THR A 99 -14.30 1.52 0.40
CA THR A 99 -14.90 1.32 -0.92
C THR A 99 -15.23 2.64 -1.62
N GLY A 100 -15.48 2.57 -2.92
CA GLY A 100 -15.95 3.74 -3.67
C GLY A 100 -15.05 4.95 -3.56
N GLN A 101 -15.55 6.04 -2.95
CA GLN A 101 -14.79 7.27 -2.75
C GLN A 101 -13.70 7.12 -1.67
N ASN A 102 -13.83 6.13 -0.80
CA ASN A 102 -12.91 5.83 0.29
C ASN A 102 -11.91 4.70 -0.06
N ASP A 103 -11.82 4.27 -1.31
CA ASP A 103 -10.96 3.17 -1.75
C ASP A 103 -9.48 3.58 -1.73
N LEU A 104 -8.90 3.52 -0.54
CA LEU A 104 -7.49 3.83 -0.28
C LEU A 104 -6.55 2.95 -1.11
N ARG A 105 -6.85 1.64 -1.16
CA ARG A 105 -6.01 0.69 -1.89
C ARG A 105 -5.94 1.00 -3.37
N GLU A 106 -7.08 1.27 -3.98
CA GLU A 106 -7.15 1.64 -5.40
C GLU A 106 -6.41 2.96 -5.68
N PHE A 107 -6.54 3.96 -4.80
CA PHE A 107 -5.82 5.22 -4.96
C PHE A 107 -4.30 5.01 -4.91
N VAL A 108 -3.80 4.20 -3.97
CA VAL A 108 -2.37 3.86 -3.86
C VAL A 108 -1.88 3.10 -5.10
N LYS A 109 -2.64 2.12 -5.59
CA LYS A 109 -2.32 1.40 -6.84
C LYS A 109 -2.32 2.31 -8.06
N LEU A 110 -3.22 3.29 -8.09
CA LEU A 110 -3.28 4.27 -9.16
C LEU A 110 -2.04 5.18 -9.15
N CYS A 111 -1.52 5.54 -7.98
CA CYS A 111 -0.23 6.21 -7.87
C CYS A 111 0.89 5.34 -8.46
N GLN A 112 0.95 4.06 -8.10
CA GLN A 112 1.94 3.12 -8.62
C GLN A 112 1.88 2.99 -10.15
N SER A 113 0.69 2.81 -10.71
CA SER A 113 0.50 2.67 -12.17
C SER A 113 0.93 3.93 -12.95
N ASN A 114 0.91 5.09 -12.31
CA ASN A 114 1.43 6.34 -12.84
C ASN A 114 2.94 6.54 -12.54
N GLY A 115 3.61 5.58 -11.92
CA GLY A 115 5.02 5.66 -11.56
C GLY A 115 5.31 6.71 -10.48
N MET A 116 4.36 6.91 -9.55
CA MET A 116 4.49 7.79 -8.39
C MET A 116 4.68 6.97 -7.12
N ASN A 117 5.64 7.36 -6.29
CA ASN A 117 5.75 6.82 -4.94
C ASN A 117 4.72 7.44 -4.00
N VAL A 118 4.54 6.86 -2.82
CA VAL A 118 3.54 7.30 -1.85
C VAL A 118 4.17 7.51 -0.47
N ILE A 119 3.84 8.64 0.16
CA ILE A 119 4.00 8.87 1.60
C ILE A 119 2.62 8.74 2.22
N LEU A 120 2.43 7.71 3.04
CA LEU A 120 1.17 7.45 3.71
C LEU A 120 1.16 8.15 5.07
N ARG A 121 0.09 8.92 5.36
CA ARG A 121 -0.13 9.57 6.65
C ARG A 121 -1.44 9.03 7.25
N PRO A 122 -1.36 7.92 8.00
CA PRO A 122 -2.55 7.18 8.43
C PRO A 122 -3.32 7.82 9.60
N GLY A 123 -2.92 8.98 10.07
CA GLY A 123 -3.56 9.62 11.20
C GLY A 123 -3.00 9.12 12.55
N PRO A 124 -3.80 9.08 13.61
CA PRO A 124 -5.27 9.24 13.70
C PRO A 124 -5.79 10.66 13.51
N TYR A 125 -5.00 11.68 13.87
CA TYR A 125 -5.31 13.08 13.66
C TYR A 125 -4.50 13.61 12.46
N VAL A 126 -5.19 14.15 11.46
CA VAL A 126 -4.56 14.59 10.22
C VAL A 126 -4.58 16.10 10.03
N CYS A 127 -5.34 16.85 10.84
CA CYS A 127 -5.55 18.29 10.67
C CYS A 127 -6.22 18.63 9.32
N ALA A 128 -5.46 19.04 8.34
CA ALA A 128 -5.79 19.13 6.89
C ALA A 128 -7.07 19.94 6.58
N GLU A 129 -7.45 20.93 7.43
CA GLU A 129 -8.72 21.66 7.33
C GLU A 129 -9.91 20.70 7.11
N TRP A 130 -9.90 19.59 7.85
CA TRP A 130 -10.93 18.57 7.86
C TRP A 130 -11.66 18.55 9.20
N GLU A 131 -12.94 18.21 9.17
CA GLU A 131 -13.77 18.16 10.39
C GLU A 131 -13.08 17.37 11.50
N MET A 132 -13.00 17.93 12.70
CA MET A 132 -12.31 17.39 13.86
C MET A 132 -10.86 16.90 13.58
N GLY A 133 -10.21 17.41 12.51
CA GLY A 133 -8.90 16.93 12.08
C GLY A 133 -8.88 15.45 11.68
N GLY A 134 -10.01 14.92 11.24
CA GLY A 134 -10.19 13.53 10.81
C GLY A 134 -10.64 12.58 11.91
N LEU A 135 -10.74 13.03 13.16
CA LEU A 135 -11.22 12.16 14.24
C LEU A 135 -12.74 11.91 14.13
N PRO A 136 -13.22 10.69 14.35
CA PRO A 136 -14.65 10.39 14.30
C PRO A 136 -15.43 11.06 15.44
N TRP A 137 -16.57 11.64 15.10
CA TRP A 137 -17.47 12.30 16.03
C TRP A 137 -17.96 11.39 17.16
N TRP A 138 -18.09 10.10 16.91
CA TRP A 138 -18.60 9.13 17.89
C TRP A 138 -17.63 8.89 19.06
N LEU A 139 -16.35 9.26 18.94
CA LEU A 139 -15.42 9.26 20.08
C LEU A 139 -15.92 10.14 21.21
N LEU A 140 -16.59 11.27 20.90
CA LEU A 140 -17.12 12.21 21.88
C LEU A 140 -18.31 11.66 22.69
N LYS A 141 -18.86 10.50 22.31
CA LYS A 141 -19.88 9.80 23.11
C LYS A 141 -19.30 9.22 24.41
N LYS A 142 -18.01 8.95 24.43
CA LYS A 142 -17.34 8.51 25.66
C LYS A 142 -17.17 9.69 26.57
N LYS A 143 -17.83 9.64 27.73
CA LYS A 143 -17.69 10.66 28.78
C LYS A 143 -16.23 10.74 29.23
N ASP A 144 -15.75 11.94 29.43
CA ASP A 144 -14.42 12.25 29.96
C ASP A 144 -13.26 11.69 29.07
N ILE A 145 -13.46 11.56 27.75
CA ILE A 145 -12.42 11.17 26.83
C ILE A 145 -11.39 12.29 26.67
N SER A 146 -10.10 11.92 26.69
CA SER A 146 -8.99 12.80 26.31
C SER A 146 -8.47 12.43 24.93
N LEU A 147 -8.86 13.22 23.91
CA LEU A 147 -8.43 13.01 22.54
C LEU A 147 -6.98 13.45 22.35
N ARG A 148 -6.22 12.69 21.54
CA ARG A 148 -4.80 12.94 21.22
C ARG A 148 -3.87 12.85 22.44
N GLU A 149 -4.29 12.15 23.45
CA GLU A 149 -3.56 11.89 24.70
C GLU A 149 -3.52 10.38 24.97
N ASN A 150 -2.88 10.01 26.09
CA ASN A 150 -2.79 8.61 26.54
C ASN A 150 -4.08 8.13 27.23
N ASP A 151 -5.24 8.41 26.64
CA ASP A 151 -6.51 7.85 27.07
C ASP A 151 -6.63 6.40 26.58
N PRO A 152 -6.85 5.41 27.47
CA PRO A 152 -6.87 4.00 27.08
C PRO A 152 -7.93 3.66 26.04
N TYR A 153 -9.11 4.28 26.12
CA TYR A 153 -10.16 4.07 25.13
C TYR A 153 -9.79 4.68 23.79
N PHE A 154 -9.26 5.92 23.79
CA PHE A 154 -8.80 6.55 22.55
C PHE A 154 -7.72 5.71 21.87
N LEU A 155 -6.70 5.25 22.63
CA LEU A 155 -5.61 4.45 22.08
C LEU A 155 -6.09 3.08 21.55
N GLU A 156 -7.04 2.42 22.21
CA GLU A 156 -7.66 1.19 21.71
C GLU A 156 -8.33 1.42 20.36
N ARG A 157 -9.08 2.52 20.22
CA ARG A 157 -9.75 2.85 18.95
C ARG A 157 -8.76 3.21 17.86
N VAL A 158 -7.70 3.95 18.18
CA VAL A 158 -6.60 4.23 17.25
C VAL A 158 -5.95 2.94 16.76
N ASP A 159 -5.63 1.99 17.65
CA ASP A 159 -5.02 0.72 17.28
C ASP A 159 -5.90 -0.07 16.28
N ARG A 160 -7.21 -0.10 16.51
CA ARG A 160 -8.16 -0.78 15.60
C ARG A 160 -8.19 -0.12 14.23
N PHE A 161 -8.25 1.21 14.18
CA PHE A 161 -8.22 1.95 12.93
C PHE A 161 -6.91 1.73 12.17
N GLN A 162 -5.77 1.83 12.86
CA GLN A 162 -4.46 1.60 12.25
C GLN A 162 -4.32 0.18 11.70
N LYS A 163 -4.85 -0.84 12.40
CA LYS A 163 -4.91 -2.22 11.90
C LYS A 163 -5.77 -2.35 10.65
N ALA A 164 -6.91 -1.67 10.59
CA ALA A 164 -7.76 -1.66 9.41
C ALA A 164 -7.03 -1.03 8.21
N VAL A 165 -6.39 0.12 8.38
CA VAL A 165 -5.57 0.76 7.35
C VAL A 165 -4.42 -0.14 6.90
N ALA A 166 -3.72 -0.78 7.85
CA ALA A 166 -2.64 -1.72 7.52
C ALA A 166 -3.14 -2.95 6.75
N GLY A 167 -4.36 -3.42 7.06
CA GLY A 167 -5.00 -4.50 6.30
C GLY A 167 -5.26 -4.14 4.84
N GLU A 168 -5.55 -2.86 4.56
CA GLU A 168 -5.82 -2.39 3.19
C GLU A 168 -4.55 -2.20 2.36
N VAL A 169 -3.48 -1.68 2.94
CA VAL A 169 -2.31 -1.23 2.16
C VAL A 169 -0.96 -1.74 2.66
N GLY A 170 -0.94 -2.61 3.67
CA GLY A 170 0.31 -3.09 4.27
C GLY A 170 1.20 -3.88 3.30
N ASP A 171 0.61 -4.55 2.32
CA ASP A 171 1.28 -5.27 1.24
C ASP A 171 1.69 -4.37 0.04
N LEU A 172 1.46 -3.07 0.14
CA LEU A 172 1.84 -2.08 -0.88
C LEU A 172 3.05 -1.25 -0.47
N THR A 173 3.85 -1.73 0.47
CA THR A 173 5.11 -1.09 0.84
C THR A 173 6.17 -1.31 -0.22
N VAL A 174 7.20 -0.46 -0.25
CA VAL A 174 8.32 -0.62 -1.17
C VAL A 174 9.03 -1.97 -0.97
N ALA A 175 9.05 -2.48 0.25
CA ALA A 175 9.63 -3.80 0.57
C ALA A 175 8.86 -4.95 -0.08
N ASP A 176 7.57 -4.76 -0.36
CA ASP A 176 6.70 -5.74 -1.02
C ASP A 176 6.48 -5.41 -2.51
N GLY A 177 7.27 -4.49 -3.07
CA GLY A 177 7.17 -4.06 -4.46
C GLY A 177 6.08 -3.03 -4.73
N GLY A 178 5.47 -2.46 -3.68
CA GLY A 178 4.47 -1.40 -3.77
C GLY A 178 5.09 0.01 -3.82
N PRO A 179 4.26 1.04 -3.94
CA PRO A 179 4.73 2.42 -4.06
C PRO A 179 4.93 3.14 -2.72
N ILE A 180 4.52 2.56 -1.58
CA ILE A 180 4.60 3.21 -0.27
C ILE A 180 6.05 3.16 0.22
N ILE A 181 6.73 4.32 0.16
CA ILE A 181 8.13 4.46 0.58
C ILE A 181 8.28 4.98 2.01
N MET A 182 7.24 5.61 2.56
CA MET A 182 7.29 6.22 3.90
C MET A 182 5.90 6.21 4.52
N VAL A 183 5.86 6.02 5.84
CA VAL A 183 4.68 6.23 6.70
C VAL A 183 5.04 7.30 7.72
N GLN A 184 4.16 8.30 7.88
CA GLN A 184 4.37 9.43 8.79
C GLN A 184 3.24 9.53 9.83
#